data_f87970617240d1b7587235e5ed1fd9d5
#
_entry.id   f87970617240d1b7587235e5ed1fd9d5
#
_cell.length_a   1.000
_cell.length_b   1.000
_cell.length_c   1.000
_cell.angle_alpha   90.00
_cell.angle_beta   90.00
_cell.angle_gamma   90.00
#
_symmetry.space_group_name_H-M   'P 1'
#
loop_
_entity.id
_entity.type
_entity.pdbx_description
1 polymer ?
#
loop_
_entity_poly.entity_id
_entity_poly.type
_entity_poly.pdbx_seq_one_letter_code
_entity_poly.pdbx_strand_id
1 'polypeptide(L)'
;NAVRVGKTYRARVRHMDNTNRWSHWSEPTEFTVTEPDLSLWSNLVISEIMYNPEQPSISELNAMPELNNNDFEWIEVQNIGPTSIDLEELRFTKGIEFDFSESPTKKIEPGQRLILVANVAAFNLRYGYPSTPQFVAGTFSKNLSDSGERIKLSFGAGTPVIDFNYDDNSPWPERADGEGFSLVLISP
;
A
#
# COMPACT_ATOMS: atom_id res chain seq x y z
N ASN A 1 24.03 -16.19 -9.12
CA ASN A 1 23.61 -17.58 -8.98
C ASN A 1 22.40 -17.62 -8.08
N ALA A 2 21.26 -17.92 -8.67
CA ALA A 2 20.02 -18.02 -7.94
C ALA A 2 20.02 -19.25 -7.05
N VAL A 3 19.41 -19.12 -5.88
CA VAL A 3 19.03 -20.26 -5.04
C VAL A 3 18.06 -21.17 -5.81
N ARG A 4 18.05 -22.45 -5.49
CA ARG A 4 17.21 -23.45 -6.19
C ARG A 4 16.07 -23.89 -5.29
N VAL A 5 14.88 -24.00 -5.85
CA VAL A 5 13.70 -24.55 -5.19
C VAL A 5 13.98 -25.96 -4.64
N GLY A 6 13.43 -26.26 -3.46
CA GLY A 6 13.62 -27.54 -2.75
C GLY A 6 14.98 -27.69 -2.08
N LYS A 7 15.82 -26.66 -2.08
CA LYS A 7 17.13 -26.71 -1.40
C LYS A 7 17.12 -25.86 -0.14
N THR A 8 17.77 -26.37 0.91
CA THR A 8 17.97 -25.65 2.16
C THR A 8 19.30 -24.89 2.11
N TYR A 9 19.28 -23.66 2.52
CA TYR A 9 20.43 -22.75 2.57
C TYR A 9 20.61 -22.24 4.00
N ARG A 10 21.82 -21.76 4.27
CA ARG A 10 22.17 -21.10 5.52
C ARG A 10 22.69 -19.70 5.23
N ALA A 11 22.09 -18.69 5.87
CA ALA A 11 22.51 -17.30 5.78
C ALA A 11 23.09 -16.81 7.12
N ARG A 12 24.07 -15.93 7.03
CA ARG A 12 24.59 -15.13 8.14
C ARG A 12 24.89 -13.73 7.66
N VAL A 13 24.77 -12.76 8.55
CA VAL A 13 25.08 -11.35 8.25
C VAL A 13 26.15 -10.84 9.21
N ARG A 14 26.88 -9.83 8.76
CA ARG A 14 27.75 -9.00 9.60
C ARG A 14 27.69 -7.55 9.10
N HIS A 15 27.95 -6.62 9.99
CA HIS A 15 27.97 -5.20 9.69
C HIS A 15 29.40 -4.69 9.62
N MET A 16 29.64 -3.73 8.75
CA MET A 16 30.86 -2.94 8.74
C MET A 16 30.55 -1.55 9.27
N ASP A 17 31.29 -1.08 10.26
CA ASP A 17 31.13 0.27 10.81
C ASP A 17 31.80 1.34 9.90
N ASN A 18 31.59 2.58 10.22
CA ASN A 18 32.15 3.70 9.46
C ASN A 18 33.69 3.85 9.59
N THR A 19 34.33 3.01 10.40
CA THR A 19 35.79 2.88 10.54
C THR A 19 36.33 1.66 9.83
N ASN A 20 35.54 1.02 8.96
CA ASN A 20 35.87 -0.20 8.21
C ASN A 20 36.15 -1.45 9.06
N ARG A 21 35.60 -1.51 10.28
CA ARG A 21 35.68 -2.71 11.12
C ARG A 21 34.40 -3.54 10.97
N TRP A 22 34.60 -4.85 10.90
CA TRP A 22 33.49 -5.81 10.80
C TRP A 22 33.05 -6.27 12.19
N SER A 23 31.74 -6.39 12.38
CA SER A 23 31.16 -7.10 13.52
C SER A 23 31.45 -8.60 13.43
N HIS A 24 31.17 -9.33 14.49
CA HIS A 24 31.02 -10.78 14.40
C HIS A 24 29.89 -11.17 13.44
N TRP A 25 29.96 -12.38 12.90
CA TRP A 25 28.86 -12.97 12.16
C TRP A 25 27.66 -13.20 13.08
N SER A 26 26.44 -12.97 12.57
CA SER A 26 25.24 -13.42 13.26
C SER A 26 25.20 -14.95 13.41
N GLU A 27 24.35 -15.42 14.30
CA GLU A 27 23.96 -16.84 14.27
C GLU A 27 23.38 -17.18 12.88
N PRO A 28 23.62 -18.41 12.40
CA PRO A 28 23.12 -18.84 11.12
C PRO A 28 21.60 -19.05 11.17
N THR A 29 20.91 -18.57 10.15
CA THR A 29 19.49 -18.87 9.89
C THR A 29 19.39 -19.82 8.71
N GLU A 30 18.70 -20.93 8.88
CA GLU A 30 18.42 -21.89 7.81
C GLU A 30 17.04 -21.62 7.19
N PHE A 31 16.96 -21.73 5.87
CA PHE A 31 15.72 -21.61 5.12
C PHE A 31 15.73 -22.54 3.92
N THR A 32 14.56 -23.08 3.59
CA THR A 32 14.36 -23.89 2.38
C THR A 32 13.65 -23.04 1.33
N VAL A 33 14.17 -23.03 0.12
CA VAL A 33 13.55 -22.32 -1.01
C VAL A 33 12.36 -23.13 -1.49
N THR A 34 11.19 -22.51 -1.48
CA THR A 34 9.94 -23.07 -2.01
C THR A 34 9.62 -22.47 -3.39
N GLU A 35 8.66 -23.04 -4.09
CA GLU A 35 8.08 -22.37 -5.26
C GLU A 35 7.48 -21.01 -4.82
N PRO A 36 7.61 -19.95 -5.63
CA PRO A 36 6.98 -18.69 -5.31
C PRO A 36 5.46 -18.86 -5.30
N ASP A 37 4.81 -18.35 -4.27
CA ASP A 37 3.36 -18.19 -4.28
C ASP A 37 3.01 -17.02 -5.20
N LEU A 38 2.46 -17.33 -6.36
CA LEU A 38 2.07 -16.32 -7.35
C LEU A 38 0.67 -15.74 -7.11
N SER A 39 -0.02 -16.15 -6.05
CA SER A 39 -1.37 -15.66 -5.75
C SER A 39 -1.40 -14.14 -5.51
N LEU A 40 -0.36 -13.57 -4.91
CA LEU A 40 -0.21 -12.14 -4.73
C LEU A 40 -0.25 -11.37 -6.06
N TRP A 41 0.45 -11.88 -7.08
CA TRP A 41 0.60 -11.19 -8.37
C TRP A 41 -0.64 -11.28 -9.27
N SER A 42 -1.51 -12.24 -9.02
CA SER A 42 -2.72 -12.45 -9.82
C SER A 42 -4.00 -12.07 -9.11
N ASN A 43 -4.01 -11.99 -7.79
CA ASN A 43 -5.22 -11.90 -6.99
C ASN A 43 -5.31 -10.65 -6.11
N LEU A 44 -4.20 -9.94 -5.87
CA LEU A 44 -4.21 -8.66 -5.17
C LEU A 44 -4.12 -7.52 -6.18
N VAL A 45 -5.10 -6.64 -6.17
CA VAL A 45 -5.16 -5.48 -7.07
C VAL A 45 -5.36 -4.19 -6.29
N ILE A 46 -4.92 -3.06 -6.85
CA ILE A 46 -5.42 -1.75 -6.45
C ILE A 46 -6.70 -1.53 -7.24
N SER A 47 -7.82 -1.51 -6.53
CA SER A 47 -9.15 -1.39 -7.13
C SER A 47 -9.61 0.04 -7.26
N GLU A 48 -9.07 0.96 -6.43
CA GLU A 48 -9.47 2.36 -6.47
C GLU A 48 -8.39 3.28 -5.88
N ILE A 49 -8.27 4.49 -6.44
CA ILE A 49 -7.32 5.52 -5.96
C ILE A 49 -8.03 6.88 -5.97
N MET A 50 -8.06 7.55 -4.81
CA MET A 50 -8.44 8.94 -4.64
C MET A 50 -7.16 9.76 -4.49
N TYR A 51 -6.60 10.24 -5.60
CA TYR A 51 -5.30 10.90 -5.60
C TYR A 51 -5.40 12.44 -5.51
N ASN A 52 -6.49 13.04 -6.03
CA ASN A 52 -6.78 14.46 -5.91
C ASN A 52 -8.24 14.66 -5.48
N PRO A 53 -8.53 14.50 -4.17
CA PRO A 53 -9.88 14.71 -3.64
C PRO A 53 -10.34 16.15 -3.80
N GLU A 54 -11.67 16.36 -3.85
CA GLU A 54 -12.26 17.70 -3.77
C GLU A 54 -11.79 18.43 -2.49
N GLN A 55 -11.65 19.75 -2.59
CA GLN A 55 -11.29 20.62 -1.47
C GLN A 55 -12.24 20.43 -0.28
N PRO A 56 -11.76 20.61 0.96
CA PRO A 56 -12.63 20.50 2.12
C PRO A 56 -13.78 21.52 2.07
N SER A 57 -14.98 21.05 2.37
CA SER A 57 -16.17 21.88 2.51
C SER A 57 -16.08 22.82 3.72
N ILE A 58 -16.93 23.85 3.75
CA ILE A 58 -17.03 24.78 4.89
C ILE A 58 -17.36 24.02 6.19
N SER A 59 -18.20 22.99 6.13
CA SER A 59 -18.55 22.20 7.30
C SER A 59 -17.37 21.37 7.83
N GLU A 60 -16.54 20.81 6.94
CA GLU A 60 -15.33 20.08 7.29
C GLU A 60 -14.29 21.03 7.91
N LEU A 61 -14.07 22.20 7.33
CA LEU A 61 -13.16 23.22 7.88
C LEU A 61 -13.65 23.78 9.23
N ASN A 62 -14.98 23.88 9.45
CA ASN A 62 -15.49 24.27 10.75
C ASN A 62 -15.24 23.21 11.83
N ALA A 63 -15.22 21.92 11.45
CA ALA A 63 -14.92 20.82 12.35
C ALA A 63 -13.41 20.63 12.57
N MET A 64 -12.61 20.80 11.52
CA MET A 64 -11.16 20.63 11.49
C MET A 64 -10.51 21.69 10.59
N PRO A 65 -10.13 22.85 11.13
CA PRO A 65 -9.68 24.02 10.34
C PRO A 65 -8.38 23.80 9.54
N GLU A 66 -7.56 22.81 9.93
CA GLU A 66 -6.25 22.51 9.30
C GLU A 66 -6.35 21.62 8.07
N LEU A 67 -7.56 21.12 7.73
CA LEU A 67 -7.74 20.20 6.61
C LEU A 67 -7.42 20.85 5.27
N ASN A 68 -6.80 20.05 4.41
CA ASN A 68 -6.62 20.32 2.98
C ASN A 68 -7.07 19.10 2.17
N ASN A 69 -7.06 19.17 0.84
CA ASN A 69 -7.54 18.07 -0.01
C ASN A 69 -6.73 16.77 0.19
N ASN A 70 -5.42 16.85 0.39
CA ASN A 70 -4.57 15.66 0.56
C ASN A 70 -4.94 14.83 1.80
N ASP A 71 -5.55 15.44 2.82
CA ASP A 71 -6.05 14.71 3.99
C ASP A 71 -7.15 13.70 3.65
N PHE A 72 -7.78 13.83 2.48
CA PHE A 72 -8.85 12.95 2.00
C PHE A 72 -8.39 11.94 0.96
N GLU A 73 -7.08 11.85 0.70
CA GLU A 73 -6.51 10.83 -0.20
C GLU A 73 -6.65 9.43 0.39
N TRP A 74 -6.84 8.45 -0.50
CA TRP A 74 -6.86 7.04 -0.12
C TRP A 74 -6.59 6.10 -1.30
N ILE A 75 -6.15 4.90 -0.98
CA ILE A 75 -5.95 3.78 -1.91
C ILE A 75 -6.71 2.58 -1.39
N GLU A 76 -7.49 1.92 -2.27
CA GLU A 76 -8.15 0.66 -2.00
C GLU A 76 -7.38 -0.50 -2.61
N VAL A 77 -7.12 -1.53 -1.82
CA VAL A 77 -6.62 -2.83 -2.29
C VAL A 77 -7.72 -3.87 -2.16
N GLN A 78 -7.84 -4.76 -3.14
CA GLN A 78 -8.84 -5.81 -3.18
C GLN A 78 -8.19 -7.17 -3.43
N ASN A 79 -8.65 -8.19 -2.71
CA ASN A 79 -8.39 -9.58 -3.04
C ASN A 79 -9.47 -10.08 -4.01
N ILE A 80 -9.11 -10.28 -5.27
CA ILE A 80 -10.00 -10.82 -6.33
C ILE A 80 -9.89 -12.33 -6.47
N GLY A 81 -9.01 -12.95 -5.67
CA GLY A 81 -8.76 -14.40 -5.70
C GLY A 81 -9.69 -15.21 -4.81
N PRO A 82 -9.60 -16.54 -4.89
CA PRO A 82 -10.44 -17.46 -4.13
C PRO A 82 -9.90 -17.80 -2.74
N THR A 83 -8.70 -17.35 -2.38
CA THR A 83 -8.05 -17.64 -1.10
C THR A 83 -7.64 -16.38 -0.37
N SER A 84 -7.54 -16.43 0.97
CA SER A 84 -7.03 -15.29 1.73
C SER A 84 -5.55 -15.04 1.42
N ILE A 85 -5.17 -13.76 1.42
CA ILE A 85 -3.79 -13.32 1.15
C ILE A 85 -3.22 -12.75 2.45
N ASP A 86 -2.00 -13.18 2.80
CA ASP A 86 -1.24 -12.61 3.89
C ASP A 86 -0.58 -11.30 3.44
N LEU A 87 -0.74 -10.25 4.24
CA LEU A 87 -0.28 -8.91 3.93
C LEU A 87 1.02 -8.54 4.66
N GLU A 88 1.47 -9.34 5.62
CA GLU A 88 2.50 -8.94 6.60
C GLU A 88 3.84 -8.55 5.97
N GLU A 89 4.21 -9.13 4.82
CA GLU A 89 5.43 -8.78 4.10
C GLU A 89 5.22 -7.76 2.96
N LEU A 90 4.02 -7.19 2.85
CA LEU A 90 3.69 -6.22 1.82
C LEU A 90 3.92 -4.79 2.31
N ARG A 91 4.46 -3.95 1.41
CA ARG A 91 4.64 -2.53 1.67
C ARG A 91 4.57 -1.70 0.40
N PHE A 92 3.99 -0.52 0.49
CA PHE A 92 4.10 0.49 -0.54
C PHE A 92 5.49 1.13 -0.48
N THR A 93 6.17 1.21 -1.63
CA THR A 93 7.54 1.72 -1.76
C THR A 93 7.67 2.85 -2.78
N LYS A 94 6.60 3.16 -3.51
CA LYS A 94 6.44 4.30 -4.42
C LYS A 94 5.01 4.80 -4.36
N GLY A 95 4.84 6.10 -4.58
CA GLY A 95 3.63 6.85 -4.35
C GLY A 95 3.53 7.19 -2.88
N ILE A 96 2.89 6.33 -2.13
CA ILE A 96 2.77 6.41 -0.68
C ILE A 96 3.83 5.54 0.02
N GLU A 97 3.95 5.71 1.34
CA GLU A 97 4.70 4.82 2.22
C GLU A 97 3.77 4.19 3.25
N PHE A 98 3.66 2.88 3.22
CA PHE A 98 2.90 2.10 4.19
C PHE A 98 3.46 0.68 4.28
N ASP A 99 3.61 0.17 5.49
CA ASP A 99 4.04 -1.20 5.76
C ASP A 99 2.88 -1.98 6.43
N PHE A 100 2.40 -3.02 5.77
CA PHE A 100 1.31 -3.83 6.30
C PHE A 100 1.68 -4.60 7.57
N SER A 101 2.98 -4.74 7.88
CA SER A 101 3.41 -5.29 9.17
C SER A 101 2.95 -4.43 10.36
N GLU A 102 2.67 -3.15 10.14
CA GLU A 102 2.15 -2.22 11.16
C GLU A 102 0.61 -2.18 11.19
N SER A 103 -0.06 -2.73 10.16
CA SER A 103 -1.53 -2.78 10.10
C SER A 103 -2.12 -3.72 11.16
N PRO A 104 -3.26 -3.40 11.77
CA PRO A 104 -4.03 -4.34 12.58
C PRO A 104 -4.59 -5.49 11.74
N THR A 105 -4.79 -5.28 10.43
CA THR A 105 -5.30 -6.27 9.50
C THR A 105 -4.13 -6.96 8.79
N LYS A 106 -3.91 -8.23 9.12
CA LYS A 106 -2.79 -9.03 8.59
C LYS A 106 -3.15 -9.85 7.35
N LYS A 107 -4.44 -10.00 7.06
CA LYS A 107 -4.93 -10.79 5.93
C LYS A 107 -6.07 -10.06 5.24
N ILE A 108 -6.23 -10.33 3.97
CA ILE A 108 -7.36 -9.89 3.17
C ILE A 108 -8.08 -11.12 2.59
N GLU A 109 -9.35 -11.30 2.97
CA GLU A 109 -10.15 -12.44 2.59
C GLU A 109 -10.62 -12.33 1.13
N PRO A 110 -11.06 -13.45 0.50
CA PRO A 110 -11.61 -13.43 -0.85
C PRO A 110 -12.72 -12.39 -1.02
N GLY A 111 -12.59 -11.52 -2.02
CA GLY A 111 -13.53 -10.43 -2.30
C GLY A 111 -13.45 -9.24 -1.35
N GLN A 112 -12.69 -9.33 -0.28
CA GLN A 112 -12.53 -8.23 0.67
C GLN A 112 -11.77 -7.07 0.06
N ARG A 113 -12.10 -5.86 0.54
CA ARG A 113 -11.44 -4.61 0.22
C ARG A 113 -10.87 -3.98 1.50
N LEU A 114 -9.71 -3.38 1.40
CA LEU A 114 -9.06 -2.63 2.47
C LEU A 114 -8.62 -1.28 1.93
N ILE A 115 -8.84 -0.24 2.73
CA ILE A 115 -8.49 1.14 2.38
C ILE A 115 -7.32 1.60 3.24
N LEU A 116 -6.34 2.21 2.61
CA LEU A 116 -5.30 3.01 3.24
C LEU A 116 -5.66 4.48 3.05
N VAL A 117 -5.61 5.28 4.09
CA VAL A 117 -6.01 6.68 4.08
C VAL A 117 -4.86 7.60 4.46
N ALA A 118 -4.86 8.84 3.95
CA ALA A 118 -3.89 9.84 4.36
C ALA A 118 -4.15 10.31 5.81
N ASN A 119 -5.43 10.51 6.15
CA ASN A 119 -5.86 10.98 7.47
C ASN A 119 -7.18 10.32 7.88
N VAL A 120 -7.12 9.46 8.91
CA VAL A 120 -8.30 8.73 9.41
C VAL A 120 -9.39 9.67 9.89
N ALA A 121 -9.06 10.76 10.56
CA ALA A 121 -10.06 11.70 11.09
C ALA A 121 -10.78 12.45 9.96
N ALA A 122 -10.04 12.86 8.94
CA ALA A 122 -10.60 13.49 7.74
C ALA A 122 -11.50 12.50 6.97
N PHE A 123 -11.03 11.27 6.77
CA PHE A 123 -11.82 10.20 6.14
C PHE A 123 -13.13 9.94 6.89
N ASN A 124 -13.07 9.76 8.21
CA ASN A 124 -14.26 9.55 9.02
C ASN A 124 -15.23 10.74 8.96
N LEU A 125 -14.70 11.96 8.97
CA LEU A 125 -15.51 13.17 8.88
C LEU A 125 -16.25 13.25 7.53
N ARG A 126 -15.54 13.08 6.42
CA ARG A 126 -16.10 13.17 5.05
C ARG A 126 -17.14 12.10 4.76
N TYR A 127 -16.85 10.86 5.15
CA TYR A 127 -17.70 9.70 4.85
C TYR A 127 -18.69 9.34 5.96
N GLY A 128 -18.76 10.15 7.03
CA GLY A 128 -19.78 10.02 8.08
C GLY A 128 -19.58 8.84 9.03
N TYR A 129 -18.35 8.41 9.26
CA TYR A 129 -18.06 7.32 10.19
C TYR A 129 -17.81 7.86 11.60
N PRO A 130 -18.54 7.38 12.61
CA PRO A 130 -18.34 7.81 14.01
C PRO A 130 -17.05 7.23 14.64
N SER A 131 -16.48 6.19 14.03
CA SER A 131 -15.21 5.56 14.40
C SER A 131 -14.57 4.96 13.16
N THR A 132 -13.28 4.70 13.21
CA THR A 132 -12.54 4.10 12.08
C THR A 132 -13.12 2.73 11.69
N PRO A 133 -13.61 2.56 10.44
CA PRO A 133 -14.14 1.29 9.98
C PRO A 133 -13.08 0.19 9.94
N GLN A 134 -13.49 -1.07 10.11
CA GLN A 134 -12.57 -2.22 10.06
C GLN A 134 -11.90 -2.43 8.69
N PHE A 135 -12.48 -1.90 7.62
CA PHE A 135 -11.88 -1.95 6.30
C PHE A 135 -10.76 -0.91 6.09
N VAL A 136 -10.56 0.03 7.02
CA VAL A 136 -9.40 0.92 7.01
C VAL A 136 -8.22 0.19 7.62
N ALA A 137 -7.25 -0.17 6.78
CA ALA A 137 -6.06 -0.93 7.18
C ALA A 137 -5.00 -0.08 7.87
N GLY A 138 -5.02 1.24 7.66
CA GLY A 138 -4.09 2.16 8.31
C GLY A 138 -3.95 3.50 7.61
N THR A 139 -3.04 4.31 8.15
CA THR A 139 -2.69 5.63 7.61
C THR A 139 -1.33 5.56 6.94
N PHE A 140 -1.25 5.99 5.70
CA PHE A 140 0.02 6.08 4.98
C PHE A 140 0.71 7.43 5.21
N SER A 141 1.99 7.49 4.91
CA SER A 141 2.76 8.73 4.83
C SER A 141 3.07 9.09 3.39
N LYS A 142 3.46 10.34 3.16
CA LYS A 142 3.50 11.03 1.86
C LYS A 142 2.10 11.29 1.31
N ASN A 143 2.04 12.08 0.25
CA ASN A 143 0.82 12.37 -0.50
C ASN A 143 0.91 11.73 -1.87
N LEU A 144 -0.24 11.43 -2.45
CA LEU A 144 -0.36 11.09 -3.86
C LEU A 144 -0.14 12.35 -4.71
N SER A 145 0.46 12.20 -5.88
CA SER A 145 0.69 13.34 -6.78
C SER A 145 -0.57 13.67 -7.57
N ASP A 146 -1.01 14.92 -7.53
CA ASP A 146 -2.16 15.40 -8.33
C ASP A 146 -1.93 15.28 -9.84
N SER A 147 -0.66 15.29 -10.28
CA SER A 147 -0.29 15.20 -11.69
C SER A 147 0.20 13.82 -12.14
N GLY A 148 -0.13 12.79 -11.36
CA GLY A 148 0.26 11.42 -11.66
C GLY A 148 1.62 11.03 -11.10
N GLU A 149 1.77 9.76 -10.80
CA GLU A 149 3.02 9.16 -10.34
C GLU A 149 3.02 7.63 -10.43
N ARG A 150 4.14 7.05 -10.03
CA ARG A 150 4.29 5.61 -9.94
C ARG A 150 3.83 5.09 -8.57
N ILE A 151 2.89 4.15 -8.60
CA ILE A 151 2.48 3.37 -7.43
C ILE A 151 3.18 2.02 -7.46
N LYS A 152 3.82 1.66 -6.34
CA LYS A 152 4.47 0.35 -6.23
C LYS A 152 4.19 -0.29 -4.88
N LEU A 153 3.52 -1.45 -4.92
CA LEU A 153 3.40 -2.38 -3.79
C LEU A 153 4.45 -3.48 -3.96
N SER A 154 5.24 -3.71 -2.94
CA SER A 154 6.35 -4.67 -2.95
C SER A 154 6.19 -5.72 -1.87
N PHE A 155 6.70 -6.93 -2.14
CA PHE A 155 6.78 -8.05 -1.21
C PHE A 155 8.22 -8.25 -0.73
N GLY A 156 8.39 -8.55 0.56
CA GLY A 156 9.67 -8.88 1.15
C GLY A 156 10.75 -7.83 0.92
N ALA A 157 11.88 -8.20 0.34
CA ALA A 157 13.01 -7.32 0.09
C ALA A 157 12.82 -6.33 -1.09
N GLY A 158 11.59 -6.19 -1.62
CA GLY A 158 11.27 -5.21 -2.66
C GLY A 158 10.87 -5.82 -4.01
N THR A 159 10.50 -7.11 -4.04
CA THR A 159 9.92 -7.72 -5.23
C THR A 159 8.59 -7.05 -5.57
N PRO A 160 8.41 -6.48 -6.78
CA PRO A 160 7.17 -5.80 -7.13
C PRO A 160 6.02 -6.79 -7.24
N VAL A 161 4.91 -6.50 -6.57
CA VAL A 161 3.62 -7.19 -6.69
C VAL A 161 2.70 -6.39 -7.62
N ILE A 162 2.60 -5.08 -7.35
CA ILE A 162 1.87 -4.13 -8.18
C ILE A 162 2.84 -3.00 -8.51
N ASP A 163 2.91 -2.60 -9.77
CA ASP A 163 3.83 -1.57 -10.23
C ASP A 163 3.30 -0.92 -11.51
N PHE A 164 2.76 0.29 -11.40
CA PHE A 164 2.21 1.05 -12.52
C PHE A 164 2.29 2.55 -12.28
N ASN A 165 2.06 3.34 -13.31
CA ASN A 165 1.87 4.79 -13.20
C ASN A 165 0.39 5.11 -13.43
N TYR A 166 -0.14 6.09 -12.69
CA TYR A 166 -1.35 6.82 -13.05
C TYR A 166 -0.98 8.22 -13.51
N ASP A 167 -1.93 8.91 -14.15
CA ASP A 167 -1.75 10.26 -14.68
C ASP A 167 -3.08 11.04 -14.55
N ASP A 168 -3.03 12.36 -14.58
CA ASP A 168 -4.18 13.27 -14.60
C ASP A 168 -4.66 13.58 -16.03
N ASN A 169 -3.81 13.31 -17.04
CA ASN A 169 -4.07 13.61 -18.45
C ASN A 169 -4.71 12.44 -19.20
N SER A 170 -5.44 12.75 -20.29
CA SER A 170 -6.00 11.74 -21.19
C SER A 170 -4.94 10.69 -21.60
N PRO A 171 -5.26 9.38 -21.58
CA PRO A 171 -6.61 8.78 -21.53
C PRO A 171 -7.18 8.52 -20.11
N TRP A 172 -6.58 9.05 -19.06
CA TRP A 172 -7.08 8.92 -17.71
C TRP A 172 -8.34 9.76 -17.49
N PRO A 173 -9.26 9.36 -16.58
CA PRO A 173 -10.49 10.11 -16.33
C PRO A 173 -10.21 11.47 -15.69
N GLU A 174 -10.48 12.56 -16.40
CA GLU A 174 -10.27 13.95 -15.93
C GLU A 174 -11.04 14.27 -14.64
N ARG A 175 -12.21 13.65 -14.41
CA ARG A 175 -13.03 13.88 -13.22
C ARG A 175 -12.40 13.39 -11.91
N ALA A 176 -11.39 12.55 -11.99
CA ALA A 176 -10.63 12.11 -10.82
C ALA A 176 -9.64 13.19 -10.32
N ASP A 177 -9.43 14.23 -11.11
CA ASP A 177 -8.56 15.35 -10.82
C ASP A 177 -9.33 16.51 -10.14
N GLY A 178 -9.59 16.37 -8.84
CA GLY A 178 -10.17 17.44 -8.00
C GLY A 178 -11.69 17.61 -8.03
N GLU A 179 -12.44 16.79 -8.82
CA GLU A 179 -13.90 16.85 -8.88
C GLU A 179 -14.61 15.88 -7.91
N GLY A 180 -13.88 15.27 -6.97
CA GLY A 180 -14.41 14.35 -5.97
C GLY A 180 -14.66 12.92 -6.46
N PHE A 181 -14.15 12.57 -7.65
CA PHE A 181 -14.18 11.20 -8.17
C PHE A 181 -12.83 10.52 -7.98
N SER A 182 -12.84 9.21 -7.89
CA SER A 182 -11.66 8.36 -7.82
C SER A 182 -11.35 7.68 -9.15
N LEU A 183 -10.12 7.20 -9.31
CA LEU A 183 -9.77 6.24 -10.35
C LEU A 183 -10.23 4.86 -9.92
N VAL A 184 -11.06 4.21 -10.71
CA VAL A 184 -11.60 2.87 -10.42
C VAL A 184 -11.13 1.87 -11.45
N LEU A 185 -10.63 0.72 -11.01
CA LEU A 185 -10.26 -0.40 -11.88
C LEU A 185 -11.53 -1.01 -12.50
N ILE A 186 -11.66 -0.92 -13.83
CA ILE A 186 -12.86 -1.37 -14.54
C ILE A 186 -12.91 -2.91 -14.67
N SER A 187 -11.75 -3.54 -14.82
CA SER A 187 -11.63 -5.00 -14.94
C SER A 187 -10.31 -5.45 -14.34
N PRO A 188 -10.34 -6.23 -13.27
CA PRO A 188 -9.15 -6.79 -12.65
C PRO A 188 -8.57 -7.94 -13.48
#